data_fb67146439ca9acd72771c88c67a98c6
#
_entry.id   fb67146439ca9acd72771c88c67a98c6
#
_cell.length_a   1.000
_cell.length_b   1.000
_cell.length_c   1.000
_cell.angle_alpha   90.00
_cell.angle_beta   90.00
_cell.angle_gamma   90.00
#
_symmetry.space_group_name_H-M   'P 1'
#
loop_
_entity.id
_entity.type
_entity.pdbx_description
1 polymer ?
#
loop_
_entity_poly.entity_id
_entity_poly.type
_entity_poly.pdbx_seq_one_letter_code
_entity_poly.pdbx_strand_id
1 'polypeptide(L)'
;MKVHQILAGILCTAIFTGCASKDKEQARANFNLERAEATLNALYQNYSAPDTYLLRENYPFDASYTATYLASEEQANVPNQYSYLWPYSGTFSAVNALLETSNDSKYKEILDGKVLPGLEEYYDSAREPHAYSSYIHSAPISDRFYDDNIWLGIDYTDIYTYTNEPRYLDKAKMIWKFIASGTDDQLGGGIYWCEQKKESKNTCSNAPGSVFALKLFKATGDINYLAQGKHLYEWTQSHLQDPTDYLYFDNISLDGKIGKAKFAYNSGQMMQSAALLYQLTNDQKYLTDAQKLAQACYNYFFTDFTLPNGEPFKILKKGDVWFTAVMLRGFIELYKTDGDKTYLDAFNKSLNYAWNNARDEKGLFNTDFSGNEKDAKKWLLTQAAMVEMYARLAAIK
;
A
#
# COMPACT_ATOMS: atom_id res chain seq x y z
N MET A 1 55.05 -39.28 -11.18
CA MET A 1 55.12 -37.80 -11.15
C MET A 1 54.13 -37.21 -12.15
N LYS A 2 53.23 -36.37 -11.73
CA LYS A 2 52.19 -35.58 -12.39
C LYS A 2 50.76 -35.96 -11.96
N VAL A 3 50.43 -35.62 -10.75
CA VAL A 3 49.04 -35.33 -10.34
C VAL A 3 49.17 -34.31 -9.23
N HIS A 4 49.04 -33.01 -9.51
CA HIS A 4 48.81 -31.89 -8.53
C HIS A 4 48.90 -30.55 -9.29
N GLN A 5 47.85 -30.23 -10.06
CA GLN A 5 47.61 -28.83 -10.52
C GLN A 5 46.27 -28.68 -11.25
N ILE A 6 45.12 -29.11 -10.68
CA ILE A 6 43.78 -28.75 -11.19
C ILE A 6 42.82 -28.60 -10.02
N LEU A 7 43.12 -27.80 -9.03
CA LEU A 7 42.10 -27.48 -7.98
C LEU A 7 42.10 -26.01 -7.51
N ALA A 8 42.88 -25.14 -8.15
CA ALA A 8 42.95 -23.73 -7.73
C ALA A 8 42.13 -22.75 -8.58
N GLY A 9 41.53 -23.21 -9.71
CA GLY A 9 40.86 -22.32 -10.66
C GLY A 9 39.34 -22.10 -10.46
N ILE A 10 38.67 -22.94 -9.66
CA ILE A 10 37.20 -22.90 -9.54
C ILE A 10 36.73 -22.09 -8.34
N LEU A 11 37.59 -21.85 -7.35
CA LEU A 11 37.19 -21.10 -6.13
C LEU A 11 37.21 -19.57 -6.31
N CYS A 12 37.97 -19.02 -7.27
CA CYS A 12 38.02 -17.56 -7.48
C CYS A 12 36.87 -16.97 -8.29
N THR A 13 36.25 -17.75 -9.19
CA THR A 13 35.17 -17.23 -10.03
C THR A 13 33.84 -17.08 -9.27
N ALA A 14 33.56 -17.95 -8.29
CA ALA A 14 32.31 -17.84 -7.49
C ALA A 14 32.37 -16.68 -6.48
N ILE A 15 33.55 -16.28 -6.00
CA ILE A 15 33.69 -15.15 -5.06
C ILE A 15 33.57 -13.82 -5.80
N PHE A 16 34.07 -13.68 -7.01
CA PHE A 16 33.97 -12.45 -7.81
C PHE A 16 32.55 -12.18 -8.35
N THR A 17 31.80 -13.22 -8.71
CA THR A 17 30.41 -13.04 -9.13
C THR A 17 29.48 -12.68 -7.97
N GLY A 18 29.73 -13.20 -6.77
CA GLY A 18 28.96 -12.87 -5.57
C GLY A 18 29.18 -11.44 -5.05
N CYS A 19 30.41 -10.90 -5.15
CA CYS A 19 30.68 -9.49 -4.80
C CYS A 19 30.05 -8.53 -5.80
N ALA A 20 30.19 -8.76 -7.09
CA ALA A 20 29.61 -7.89 -8.13
C ALA A 20 28.06 -7.84 -8.12
N SER A 21 27.39 -8.91 -7.70
CA SER A 21 25.94 -8.92 -7.53
C SER A 21 25.48 -8.11 -6.31
N LYS A 22 26.17 -8.26 -5.17
CA LYS A 22 25.90 -7.50 -3.94
C LYS A 22 26.12 -5.99 -4.12
N ASP A 23 27.20 -5.61 -4.82
CA ASP A 23 27.49 -4.20 -5.12
C ASP A 23 26.39 -3.58 -6.00
N LYS A 24 25.85 -4.31 -6.97
CA LYS A 24 24.72 -3.86 -7.81
C LYS A 24 23.42 -3.76 -7.03
N GLU A 25 23.12 -4.70 -6.15
CA GLU A 25 21.93 -4.66 -5.29
C GLU A 25 22.00 -3.50 -4.30
N GLN A 26 23.15 -3.26 -3.68
CA GLN A 26 23.36 -2.12 -2.78
C GLN A 26 23.25 -0.78 -3.53
N ALA A 27 23.81 -0.66 -4.72
CA ALA A 27 23.68 0.54 -5.55
C ALA A 27 22.20 0.79 -5.95
N ARG A 28 21.46 -0.26 -6.29
CA ARG A 28 20.01 -0.18 -6.58
C ARG A 28 19.21 0.27 -5.35
N ALA A 29 19.50 -0.29 -4.18
CA ALA A 29 18.84 0.09 -2.93
C ALA A 29 19.10 1.55 -2.60
N ASN A 30 20.33 2.03 -2.66
CA ASN A 30 20.66 3.43 -2.43
C ASN A 30 19.95 4.35 -3.42
N PHE A 31 19.90 3.98 -4.69
CA PHE A 31 19.24 4.75 -5.73
C PHE A 31 17.73 4.86 -5.52
N ASN A 32 17.08 3.79 -5.08
CA ASN A 32 15.65 3.80 -4.75
C ASN A 32 15.38 4.66 -3.51
N LEU A 33 16.24 4.62 -2.49
CA LEU A 33 16.10 5.46 -1.30
C LEU A 33 16.24 6.96 -1.63
N GLU A 34 17.23 7.34 -2.44
CA GLU A 34 17.41 8.71 -2.92
C GLU A 34 16.19 9.20 -3.71
N ARG A 35 15.59 8.35 -4.53
CA ARG A 35 14.38 8.67 -5.29
C ARG A 35 13.16 8.84 -4.39
N ALA A 36 13.00 7.98 -3.39
CA ALA A 36 11.94 8.11 -2.40
C ALA A 36 12.05 9.45 -1.67
N GLU A 37 13.25 9.81 -1.21
CA GLU A 37 13.50 11.08 -0.54
C GLU A 37 13.25 12.29 -1.45
N ALA A 38 13.76 12.27 -2.68
CA ALA A 38 13.53 13.35 -3.65
C ALA A 38 12.04 13.53 -3.97
N THR A 39 11.29 12.43 -4.07
CA THR A 39 9.84 12.47 -4.30
C THR A 39 9.09 13.00 -3.07
N LEU A 40 9.48 12.61 -1.85
CA LEU A 40 8.89 13.15 -0.62
C LEU A 40 9.13 14.65 -0.49
N ASN A 41 10.33 15.11 -0.82
CA ASN A 41 10.66 16.54 -0.83
C ASN A 41 9.79 17.31 -1.85
N ALA A 42 9.63 16.78 -3.07
CA ALA A 42 8.76 17.36 -4.09
C ALA A 42 7.29 17.36 -3.64
N LEU A 43 6.82 16.32 -2.95
CA LEU A 43 5.49 16.25 -2.37
C LEU A 43 5.26 17.39 -1.39
N TYR A 44 6.10 17.52 -0.36
CA TYR A 44 5.94 18.60 0.63
C TYR A 44 6.09 19.99 0.02
N GLN A 45 7.01 20.18 -0.94
CA GLN A 45 7.20 21.46 -1.62
C GLN A 45 5.95 21.92 -2.38
N ASN A 46 5.20 21.02 -2.97
CA ASN A 46 4.10 21.35 -3.86
C ASN A 46 2.70 21.20 -3.22
N TYR A 47 2.55 20.42 -2.16
CA TYR A 47 1.24 20.13 -1.55
C TYR A 47 1.05 20.72 -0.16
N SER A 48 2.08 21.21 0.52
CA SER A 48 1.93 21.84 1.85
C SER A 48 0.95 23.01 1.80
N ALA A 49 -0.01 23.02 2.70
CA ALA A 49 -0.88 24.16 2.92
C ALA A 49 -0.23 25.14 3.93
N PRO A 50 -0.42 26.47 3.78
CA PRO A 50 0.14 27.45 4.70
C PRO A 50 -0.40 27.28 6.13
N ASP A 51 0.45 27.51 7.12
CA ASP A 51 0.11 27.60 8.54
C ASP A 51 -0.59 26.35 9.13
N THR A 52 -0.39 25.17 8.51
CA THR A 52 -0.97 23.90 8.94
C THR A 52 -0.08 22.72 8.57
N TYR A 53 -0.32 21.56 9.19
CA TYR A 53 0.28 20.28 8.78
C TYR A 53 -0.51 19.53 7.70
N LEU A 54 -1.63 20.12 7.25
CA LEU A 54 -2.47 19.56 6.19
C LEU A 54 -1.84 19.77 4.81
N LEU A 55 -2.23 18.93 3.87
CA LEU A 55 -1.76 18.95 2.50
C LEU A 55 -2.92 19.26 1.55
N ARG A 56 -2.61 19.89 0.41
CA ARG A 56 -3.54 20.03 -0.72
C ARG A 56 -3.73 18.68 -1.39
N GLU A 57 -4.88 18.46 -1.97
CA GLU A 57 -5.16 17.17 -2.63
C GLU A 57 -4.56 17.05 -4.04
N ASN A 58 -4.51 18.16 -4.77
CA ASN A 58 -4.01 18.20 -6.13
C ASN A 58 -2.98 19.31 -6.34
N TYR A 59 -2.09 19.09 -7.29
CA TYR A 59 -1.19 20.11 -7.81
C TYR A 59 -1.39 20.25 -9.35
N PRO A 60 -1.54 21.48 -9.88
CA PRO A 60 -1.73 22.75 -9.17
C PRO A 60 -2.98 22.71 -8.28
N PHE A 61 -2.97 23.47 -7.17
CA PHE A 61 -4.16 23.62 -6.31
C PHE A 61 -5.31 24.23 -7.11
N ASP A 62 -6.47 23.62 -6.96
CA ASP A 62 -7.73 24.07 -7.56
C ASP A 62 -8.80 24.21 -6.49
N ALA A 63 -9.18 25.46 -6.18
CA ALA A 63 -10.18 25.75 -5.15
C ALA A 63 -11.60 25.26 -5.51
N SER A 64 -11.83 24.86 -6.76
CA SER A 64 -13.13 24.33 -7.23
C SER A 64 -13.15 22.81 -7.31
N TYR A 65 -12.03 22.13 -6.99
CA TYR A 65 -11.96 20.67 -7.04
C TYR A 65 -12.92 20.03 -6.04
N THR A 66 -13.66 19.03 -6.49
CA THR A 66 -14.50 18.16 -5.67
C THR A 66 -14.05 16.71 -5.83
N ALA A 67 -13.94 15.98 -4.71
CA ALA A 67 -13.58 14.56 -4.72
C ALA A 67 -14.74 13.72 -5.31
N THR A 68 -14.39 12.66 -6.05
CA THR A 68 -15.35 11.78 -6.73
C THR A 68 -15.50 10.40 -6.09
N TYR A 69 -14.79 10.14 -4.99
CA TYR A 69 -14.71 8.83 -4.32
C TYR A 69 -15.40 8.80 -2.95
N LEU A 70 -16.25 9.78 -2.65
CA LEU A 70 -17.00 9.88 -1.39
C LEU A 70 -18.30 9.09 -1.45
N ALA A 71 -18.78 8.65 -0.29
CA ALA A 71 -20.04 7.90 -0.19
C ALA A 71 -21.28 8.82 -0.15
N SER A 72 -21.17 9.99 0.47
CA SER A 72 -22.25 10.94 0.64
C SER A 72 -22.31 11.93 -0.54
N GLU A 73 -23.48 12.08 -1.15
CA GLU A 73 -23.72 13.07 -2.22
C GLU A 73 -23.56 14.50 -1.71
N GLU A 74 -23.84 14.74 -0.44
CA GLU A 74 -23.72 16.05 0.21
C GLU A 74 -22.26 16.51 0.25
N GLN A 75 -21.32 15.60 0.44
CA GLN A 75 -19.86 15.89 0.46
C GLN A 75 -19.27 15.92 -0.96
N ALA A 76 -19.74 15.08 -1.86
CA ALA A 76 -19.20 14.93 -3.22
C ALA A 76 -19.24 16.22 -4.05
N ASN A 77 -20.09 17.19 -3.70
CA ASN A 77 -20.26 18.45 -4.42
C ASN A 77 -19.62 19.66 -3.70
N VAL A 78 -18.93 19.43 -2.57
CA VAL A 78 -18.30 20.50 -1.81
C VAL A 78 -16.81 20.55 -2.14
N PRO A 79 -16.28 21.69 -2.65
CA PRO A 79 -14.85 21.85 -2.88
C PRO A 79 -14.05 21.70 -1.59
N ASN A 80 -12.96 20.93 -1.63
CA ASN A 80 -12.12 20.69 -0.49
C ASN A 80 -10.84 21.55 -0.51
N GLN A 81 -10.62 22.25 0.58
CA GLN A 81 -9.40 23.07 0.78
C GLN A 81 -8.16 22.22 1.04
N TYR A 82 -8.34 21.09 1.70
CA TYR A 82 -7.30 20.13 2.07
C TYR A 82 -7.63 18.77 1.49
N SER A 83 -6.65 17.88 1.42
CA SER A 83 -6.90 16.51 1.03
C SER A 83 -7.88 15.83 1.99
N TYR A 84 -8.66 14.90 1.45
CA TYR A 84 -9.38 13.96 2.29
C TYR A 84 -8.42 12.99 3.01
N LEU A 85 -8.93 12.25 3.98
CA LEU A 85 -8.16 11.31 4.79
C LEU A 85 -7.39 10.30 3.93
N TRP A 86 -8.04 9.68 2.95
CA TRP A 86 -7.41 8.68 2.11
C TRP A 86 -6.16 9.20 1.38
N PRO A 87 -6.19 10.30 0.62
CA PRO A 87 -4.96 10.86 0.03
C PRO A 87 -3.92 11.28 1.08
N TYR A 88 -4.34 11.81 2.22
CA TYR A 88 -3.43 12.17 3.31
C TYR A 88 -2.73 10.94 3.90
N SER A 89 -3.47 9.84 4.10
CA SER A 89 -2.94 8.59 4.66
C SER A 89 -1.84 7.97 3.81
N GLY A 90 -1.85 8.21 2.49
CA GLY A 90 -0.75 7.82 1.62
C GLY A 90 0.58 8.45 2.02
N THR A 91 0.58 9.70 2.51
CA THR A 91 1.80 10.35 3.03
C THR A 91 2.27 9.68 4.33
N PHE A 92 1.35 9.23 5.18
CA PHE A 92 1.67 8.45 6.37
C PHE A 92 2.36 7.13 5.99
N SER A 93 1.79 6.35 5.08
CA SER A 93 2.41 5.11 4.56
C SER A 93 3.78 5.36 3.93
N ALA A 94 3.95 6.47 3.19
CA ALA A 94 5.19 6.83 2.52
C ALA A 94 6.32 7.12 3.53
N VAL A 95 6.05 7.96 4.54
CA VAL A 95 7.04 8.31 5.58
C VAL A 95 7.36 7.09 6.45
N ASN A 96 6.34 6.26 6.74
CA ASN A 96 6.50 5.01 7.45
C ASN A 96 7.43 4.03 6.71
N ALA A 97 7.25 3.87 5.40
CA ALA A 97 8.11 3.03 4.58
C ALA A 97 9.57 3.53 4.54
N LEU A 98 9.78 4.84 4.49
CA LEU A 98 11.12 5.45 4.56
C LEU A 98 11.78 5.20 5.93
N LEU A 99 11.04 5.36 7.02
CA LEU A 99 11.53 5.08 8.37
C LEU A 99 11.92 3.61 8.52
N GLU A 100 11.06 2.69 8.11
CA GLU A 100 11.31 1.24 8.14
C GLU A 100 12.59 0.87 7.36
N THR A 101 12.75 1.45 6.17
CA THR A 101 13.83 1.08 5.26
C THR A 101 15.19 1.63 5.67
N SER A 102 15.24 2.91 6.07
CA SER A 102 16.49 3.61 6.35
C SER A 102 16.90 3.57 7.82
N ASN A 103 15.92 3.42 8.72
CA ASN A 103 16.08 3.62 10.17
C ASN A 103 16.70 4.99 10.53
N ASP A 104 16.48 6.01 9.67
CA ASP A 104 17.00 7.35 9.88
C ASP A 104 16.00 8.16 10.71
N SER A 105 16.47 8.76 11.81
CA SER A 105 15.66 9.54 12.75
C SER A 105 14.94 10.73 12.11
N LYS A 106 15.46 11.27 11.00
CA LYS A 106 14.79 12.36 10.27
C LYS A 106 13.37 12.01 9.82
N TYR A 107 13.12 10.73 9.46
CA TYR A 107 11.77 10.30 9.08
C TYR A 107 10.86 10.14 10.29
N LYS A 108 11.43 9.79 11.45
CA LYS A 108 10.70 9.80 12.72
C LYS A 108 10.31 11.23 13.12
N GLU A 109 11.20 12.19 12.90
CA GLU A 109 10.92 13.61 13.13
C GLU A 109 9.83 14.15 12.19
N ILE A 110 9.85 13.73 10.90
CA ILE A 110 8.78 14.09 9.95
C ILE A 110 7.46 13.43 10.36
N LEU A 111 7.50 12.17 10.77
CA LEU A 111 6.33 11.44 11.23
C LEU A 111 5.67 12.14 12.43
N ASP A 112 6.44 12.36 13.50
CA ASP A 112 5.92 12.93 14.76
C ASP A 112 5.63 14.42 14.67
N GLY A 113 6.41 15.16 13.89
CA GLY A 113 6.33 16.62 13.81
C GLY A 113 5.43 17.18 12.70
N LYS A 114 5.06 16.36 11.72
CA LYS A 114 4.22 16.81 10.59
C LYS A 114 3.07 15.84 10.29
N VAL A 115 3.38 14.58 10.05
CA VAL A 115 2.38 13.61 9.55
C VAL A 115 1.31 13.34 10.60
N LEU A 116 1.71 12.94 11.80
CA LEU A 116 0.76 12.61 12.87
C LEU A 116 -0.03 13.83 13.35
N PRO A 117 0.56 15.03 13.56
CA PRO A 117 -0.24 16.21 13.85
C PRO A 117 -1.28 16.55 12.78
N GLY A 118 -0.94 16.42 11.49
CA GLY A 118 -1.91 16.62 10.42
C GLY A 118 -2.97 15.52 10.35
N LEU A 119 -2.61 14.28 10.68
CA LEU A 119 -3.56 13.17 10.75
C LEU A 119 -4.58 13.36 11.88
N GLU A 120 -4.18 13.91 13.02
CA GLU A 120 -5.10 14.18 14.15
C GLU A 120 -6.20 15.19 13.78
N GLU A 121 -6.04 16.02 12.73
CA GLU A 121 -7.12 16.88 12.23
C GLU A 121 -8.33 16.09 11.67
N TYR A 122 -8.15 14.83 11.31
CA TYR A 122 -9.21 13.94 10.85
C TYR A 122 -9.80 13.09 11.98
N TYR A 123 -9.24 13.17 13.20
CA TYR A 123 -9.69 12.33 14.32
C TYR A 123 -11.07 12.76 14.83
N ASP A 124 -12.01 11.83 14.83
CA ASP A 124 -13.37 12.01 15.32
C ASP A 124 -13.53 11.40 16.73
N SER A 125 -13.47 12.25 17.71
CA SER A 125 -13.72 11.90 19.11
C SER A 125 -15.19 12.06 19.55
N ALA A 126 -16.06 12.55 18.67
CA ALA A 126 -17.47 12.79 18.99
C ALA A 126 -18.35 11.55 18.84
N ARG A 127 -17.94 10.61 17.98
CA ARG A 127 -18.67 9.37 17.70
C ARG A 127 -17.90 8.15 18.22
N GLU A 128 -18.62 7.25 18.89
CA GLU A 128 -18.08 5.97 19.34
C GLU A 128 -18.42 4.81 18.38
N PRO A 129 -17.53 3.82 18.18
CA PRO A 129 -16.12 3.82 18.59
C PRO A 129 -15.34 4.94 17.94
N HIS A 130 -14.32 5.48 18.60
CA HIS A 130 -13.47 6.54 18.05
C HIS A 130 -12.75 6.06 16.78
N ALA A 131 -12.66 6.94 15.77
CA ALA A 131 -12.05 6.65 14.47
C ALA A 131 -11.61 7.93 13.78
N TYR A 132 -11.12 7.81 12.55
CA TYR A 132 -10.81 8.96 11.70
C TYR A 132 -11.91 9.14 10.66
N SER A 133 -12.37 10.38 10.52
CA SER A 133 -13.36 10.80 9.51
C SER A 133 -12.69 11.04 8.17
N SER A 134 -13.47 10.98 7.09
CA SER A 134 -12.96 11.21 5.73
C SER A 134 -12.44 12.63 5.51
N TYR A 135 -12.90 13.61 6.31
CA TYR A 135 -12.44 15.00 6.26
C TYR A 135 -12.16 15.57 7.65
N ILE A 136 -11.51 16.73 7.72
CA ILE A 136 -11.05 17.35 8.96
C ILE A 136 -12.18 17.68 9.92
N HIS A 137 -11.95 17.56 11.22
CA HIS A 137 -12.96 17.74 12.27
C HIS A 137 -13.45 19.20 12.43
N SER A 138 -12.70 20.20 11.91
CA SER A 138 -13.12 21.61 11.88
C SER A 138 -14.13 21.92 10.78
N ALA A 139 -14.37 21.00 9.83
CA ALA A 139 -15.41 21.06 8.82
C ALA A 139 -16.71 20.39 9.31
N PRO A 140 -17.81 20.47 8.56
CA PRO A 140 -19.01 19.67 8.85
C PRO A 140 -18.70 18.17 8.98
N ILE A 141 -19.47 17.47 9.83
CA ILE A 141 -19.28 16.03 10.08
C ILE A 141 -19.27 15.28 8.74
N SER A 142 -18.23 14.47 8.57
CA SER A 142 -18.04 13.66 7.36
C SER A 142 -18.20 12.16 7.63
N ASP A 143 -18.28 11.37 6.56
CA ASP A 143 -18.37 9.92 6.61
C ASP A 143 -17.10 9.31 7.26
N ARG A 144 -17.26 8.12 7.84
CA ARG A 144 -16.16 7.31 8.32
C ARG A 144 -16.12 6.01 7.51
N PHE A 145 -15.01 5.83 6.78
CA PHE A 145 -14.78 4.65 5.98
C PHE A 145 -13.97 3.62 6.77
N TYR A 146 -14.39 2.37 6.71
CA TYR A 146 -13.68 1.29 7.41
C TYR A 146 -12.32 1.03 6.78
N ASP A 147 -12.22 1.03 5.45
CA ASP A 147 -10.96 0.84 4.73
C ASP A 147 -9.96 1.96 4.99
N ASP A 148 -10.37 3.24 4.96
CA ASP A 148 -9.50 4.37 5.31
C ASP A 148 -8.84 4.18 6.69
N ASN A 149 -9.64 3.77 7.67
CA ASN A 149 -9.14 3.50 9.02
C ASN A 149 -8.26 2.24 9.09
N ILE A 150 -8.55 1.21 8.32
CA ILE A 150 -7.72 0.00 8.24
C ILE A 150 -6.30 0.34 7.77
N TRP A 151 -6.15 1.20 6.76
CA TRP A 151 -4.83 1.62 6.28
C TRP A 151 -4.02 2.30 7.37
N LEU A 152 -4.64 3.18 8.14
CA LEU A 152 -4.00 3.81 9.30
C LEU A 152 -3.61 2.77 10.36
N GLY A 153 -4.51 1.83 10.65
CA GLY A 153 -4.27 0.77 11.62
C GLY A 153 -3.10 -0.13 11.24
N ILE A 154 -2.94 -0.46 9.96
CA ILE A 154 -1.79 -1.20 9.43
C ILE A 154 -0.50 -0.40 9.67
N ASP A 155 -0.48 0.89 9.27
CA ASP A 155 0.70 1.72 9.42
C ASP A 155 1.08 1.96 10.89
N TYR A 156 0.13 2.18 11.78
CA TYR A 156 0.39 2.27 13.23
C TYR A 156 0.96 0.97 13.80
N THR A 157 0.48 -0.18 13.34
CA THR A 157 1.00 -1.48 13.78
C THR A 157 2.42 -1.72 13.27
N ASP A 158 2.71 -1.33 12.04
CA ASP A 158 4.05 -1.42 11.46
C ASP A 158 5.04 -0.54 12.21
N ILE A 159 4.70 0.73 12.48
CA ILE A 159 5.56 1.62 13.28
C ILE A 159 5.84 1.03 14.66
N TYR A 160 4.82 0.50 15.34
CA TYR A 160 5.03 -0.17 16.61
C TYR A 160 6.04 -1.31 16.51
N THR A 161 5.98 -2.09 15.43
CA THR A 161 6.85 -3.27 15.24
C THR A 161 8.34 -2.91 15.21
N TYR A 162 8.72 -1.74 14.68
CA TYR A 162 10.14 -1.35 14.64
C TYR A 162 10.53 -0.26 15.65
N THR A 163 9.59 0.50 16.21
CA THR A 163 9.91 1.49 17.26
C THR A 163 9.72 0.96 18.66
N ASN A 164 8.84 -0.04 18.82
CA ASN A 164 8.38 -0.59 20.09
C ASN A 164 7.74 0.45 21.03
N GLU A 165 7.21 1.57 20.48
CA GLU A 165 6.53 2.62 21.23
C GLU A 165 5.05 2.29 21.43
N PRO A 166 4.57 2.06 22.69
CA PRO A 166 3.21 1.58 22.95
C PRO A 166 2.10 2.47 22.37
N ARG A 167 2.31 3.79 22.29
CA ARG A 167 1.31 4.74 21.75
C ARG A 167 0.80 4.38 20.36
N TYR A 168 1.63 3.80 19.51
CA TYR A 168 1.22 3.38 18.17
C TYR A 168 0.34 2.13 18.20
N LEU A 169 0.68 1.17 19.06
CA LEU A 169 -0.16 -0.01 19.26
C LEU A 169 -1.52 0.35 19.88
N ASP A 170 -1.56 1.33 20.79
CA ASP A 170 -2.81 1.81 21.41
C ASP A 170 -3.71 2.45 20.34
N LYS A 171 -3.16 3.26 19.42
CA LYS A 171 -3.90 3.81 18.28
C LYS A 171 -4.40 2.70 17.35
N ALA A 172 -3.57 1.71 17.02
CA ALA A 172 -3.97 0.57 16.20
C ALA A 172 -5.12 -0.22 16.85
N LYS A 173 -5.05 -0.49 18.16
CA LYS A 173 -6.13 -1.17 18.90
C LYS A 173 -7.42 -0.34 18.97
N MET A 174 -7.30 0.98 19.12
CA MET A 174 -8.45 1.89 19.06
C MET A 174 -9.14 1.80 17.69
N ILE A 175 -8.38 1.88 16.61
CA ILE A 175 -8.88 1.73 15.24
C ILE A 175 -9.55 0.36 15.07
N TRP A 176 -8.92 -0.72 15.57
CA TRP A 176 -9.51 -2.06 15.44
C TRP A 176 -10.90 -2.18 16.09
N LYS A 177 -11.16 -1.48 17.20
CA LYS A 177 -12.50 -1.44 17.80
C LYS A 177 -13.54 -0.85 16.84
N PHE A 178 -13.17 0.20 16.11
CA PHE A 178 -14.02 0.76 15.07
C PHE A 178 -14.24 -0.23 13.92
N ILE A 179 -13.18 -0.90 13.44
CA ILE A 179 -13.29 -1.89 12.37
C ILE A 179 -14.21 -3.05 12.77
N ALA A 180 -14.08 -3.55 13.99
CA ALA A 180 -14.94 -4.60 14.52
C ALA A 180 -16.43 -4.21 14.58
N SER A 181 -16.75 -2.92 14.78
CA SER A 181 -18.13 -2.43 14.73
C SER A 181 -18.75 -2.39 13.32
N GLY A 182 -17.90 -2.55 12.30
CA GLY A 182 -18.30 -2.60 10.90
C GLY A 182 -18.66 -3.99 10.39
N THR A 183 -18.81 -4.98 11.28
CA THR A 183 -19.19 -6.35 10.94
C THR A 183 -20.56 -6.71 11.51
N ASP A 184 -21.28 -7.61 10.82
CA ASP A 184 -22.49 -8.24 11.28
C ASP A 184 -22.68 -9.59 10.59
N ASP A 185 -23.80 -10.28 10.82
CA ASP A 185 -24.11 -11.60 10.25
C ASP A 185 -24.62 -11.55 8.79
N GLN A 186 -24.83 -10.37 8.23
CA GLN A 186 -25.24 -10.23 6.83
C GLN A 186 -24.16 -10.81 5.91
N LEU A 187 -24.56 -11.64 4.96
CA LEU A 187 -23.67 -12.37 4.07
C LEU A 187 -22.65 -13.28 4.82
N GLY A 188 -22.98 -13.70 6.04
CA GLY A 188 -22.11 -14.56 6.84
C GLY A 188 -20.85 -13.90 7.42
N GLY A 189 -20.85 -12.58 7.57
CA GLY A 189 -19.72 -11.79 8.09
C GLY A 189 -19.22 -10.73 7.14
N GLY A 190 -17.94 -10.38 7.28
CA GLY A 190 -17.29 -9.34 6.47
C GLY A 190 -17.54 -7.91 6.96
N ILE A 191 -16.64 -7.01 6.58
CA ILE A 191 -16.63 -5.60 6.97
C ILE A 191 -17.32 -4.77 5.89
N TYR A 192 -18.19 -3.86 6.30
CA TYR A 192 -18.79 -2.85 5.42
C TYR A 192 -17.72 -1.86 4.88
N TRP A 193 -18.08 -1.11 3.84
CA TRP A 193 -17.21 -0.07 3.30
C TRP A 193 -17.29 1.23 4.10
N CYS A 194 -18.51 1.74 4.33
CA CYS A 194 -18.76 3.00 5.00
C CYS A 194 -19.73 2.80 6.18
N GLU A 195 -19.46 3.46 7.32
CA GLU A 195 -20.28 3.37 8.52
C GLU A 195 -21.68 3.94 8.29
N GLN A 196 -21.77 5.09 7.60
CA GLN A 196 -23.02 5.79 7.34
C GLN A 196 -23.82 5.16 6.19
N LYS A 197 -23.20 4.28 5.40
CA LYS A 197 -23.79 3.67 4.21
C LYS A 197 -23.50 2.18 4.13
N LYS A 198 -24.18 1.38 4.97
CA LYS A 198 -23.99 -0.06 5.08
C LYS A 198 -24.76 -0.82 3.98
N GLU A 199 -24.40 -0.59 2.72
CA GLU A 199 -25.05 -1.16 1.53
C GLU A 199 -24.25 -2.29 0.88
N SER A 200 -22.94 -2.33 1.11
CA SER A 200 -22.04 -3.32 0.52
C SER A 200 -20.87 -3.66 1.45
N LYS A 201 -20.33 -4.86 1.24
CA LYS A 201 -19.08 -5.34 1.85
C LYS A 201 -18.03 -5.45 0.75
N ASN A 202 -16.96 -4.66 0.89
CA ASN A 202 -15.99 -4.44 -0.17
C ASN A 202 -14.69 -5.20 0.10
N THR A 203 -14.01 -5.64 -0.97
CA THR A 203 -12.69 -6.26 -0.85
C THR A 203 -11.69 -5.32 -0.21
N CYS A 204 -11.77 -3.99 -0.49
CA CYS A 204 -10.89 -2.97 0.09
C CYS A 204 -11.02 -2.81 1.62
N SER A 205 -12.11 -3.26 2.23
CA SER A 205 -12.25 -3.32 3.69
C SER A 205 -11.82 -4.69 4.24
N ASN A 206 -12.17 -5.77 3.57
CA ASN A 206 -12.02 -7.12 4.08
C ASN A 206 -10.61 -7.69 3.90
N ALA A 207 -10.01 -7.52 2.73
CA ALA A 207 -8.65 -7.98 2.47
C ALA A 207 -7.60 -7.27 3.35
N PRO A 208 -7.53 -5.92 3.39
CA PRO A 208 -6.63 -5.24 4.32
C PRO A 208 -7.07 -5.38 5.79
N GLY A 209 -8.35 -5.59 6.08
CA GLY A 209 -8.82 -5.95 7.42
C GLY A 209 -8.21 -7.25 7.92
N SER A 210 -8.09 -8.25 7.03
CA SER A 210 -7.37 -9.49 7.32
C SER A 210 -5.89 -9.22 7.60
N VAL A 211 -5.20 -8.45 6.74
CA VAL A 211 -3.79 -8.07 6.94
C VAL A 211 -3.59 -7.35 8.26
N PHE A 212 -4.47 -6.40 8.60
CA PHE A 212 -4.41 -5.64 9.84
C PHE A 212 -4.52 -6.55 11.07
N ALA A 213 -5.52 -7.45 11.09
CA ALA A 213 -5.69 -8.42 12.17
C ALA A 213 -4.45 -9.31 12.33
N LEU A 214 -3.89 -9.84 11.23
CA LEU A 214 -2.69 -10.69 11.27
C LEU A 214 -1.45 -9.93 11.77
N LYS A 215 -1.30 -8.66 11.42
CA LYS A 215 -0.24 -7.80 11.96
C LYS A 215 -0.44 -7.51 13.44
N LEU A 216 -1.67 -7.25 13.90
CA LEU A 216 -1.99 -7.11 15.32
C LEU A 216 -1.69 -8.40 16.09
N PHE A 217 -1.97 -9.57 15.53
CA PHE A 217 -1.55 -10.84 16.13
C PHE A 217 -0.03 -10.92 16.28
N LYS A 218 0.74 -10.58 15.24
CA LYS A 218 2.21 -10.56 15.32
C LYS A 218 2.72 -9.59 16.39
N ALA A 219 2.05 -8.45 16.57
CA ALA A 219 2.44 -7.43 17.53
C ALA A 219 2.05 -7.75 18.98
N THR A 220 0.98 -8.53 19.20
CA THR A 220 0.38 -8.72 20.53
C THR A 220 0.41 -10.16 21.04
N GLY A 221 0.47 -11.14 20.15
CA GLY A 221 0.27 -12.57 20.48
C GLY A 221 -1.19 -12.95 20.77
N ASP A 222 -2.15 -12.03 20.67
CA ASP A 222 -3.57 -12.33 20.95
C ASP A 222 -4.19 -13.15 19.81
N ILE A 223 -4.51 -14.41 20.11
CA ILE A 223 -5.04 -15.40 19.17
C ILE A 223 -6.35 -14.98 18.50
N ASN A 224 -7.12 -14.08 19.14
CA ASN A 224 -8.35 -13.56 18.56
C ASN A 224 -8.10 -12.82 17.25
N TYR A 225 -7.00 -12.05 17.17
CA TYR A 225 -6.63 -11.38 15.93
C TYR A 225 -6.27 -12.37 14.82
N LEU A 226 -5.59 -13.47 15.13
CA LEU A 226 -5.33 -14.53 14.14
C LEU A 226 -6.62 -15.14 13.61
N ALA A 227 -7.56 -15.45 14.51
CA ALA A 227 -8.86 -16.01 14.13
C ALA A 227 -9.65 -15.05 13.23
N GLN A 228 -9.67 -13.75 13.57
CA GLN A 228 -10.35 -12.73 12.80
C GLN A 228 -9.69 -12.50 11.44
N GLY A 229 -8.37 -12.44 11.38
CA GLY A 229 -7.63 -12.32 10.12
C GLY A 229 -7.90 -13.49 9.17
N LYS A 230 -7.88 -14.71 9.70
CA LYS A 230 -8.23 -15.91 8.94
C LYS A 230 -9.68 -15.88 8.45
N HIS A 231 -10.63 -15.51 9.31
CA HIS A 231 -12.05 -15.40 8.95
C HIS A 231 -12.27 -14.39 7.82
N LEU A 232 -11.69 -13.20 7.90
CA LEU A 232 -11.81 -12.16 6.87
C LEU A 232 -11.19 -12.61 5.54
N TYR A 233 -10.05 -13.31 5.57
CA TYR A 233 -9.44 -13.91 4.39
C TYR A 233 -10.39 -14.91 3.72
N GLU A 234 -10.89 -15.89 4.47
CA GLU A 234 -11.75 -16.96 3.98
C GLU A 234 -13.11 -16.41 3.49
N TRP A 235 -13.68 -15.43 4.21
CA TRP A 235 -14.89 -14.74 3.80
C TRP A 235 -14.68 -14.02 2.45
N THR A 236 -13.60 -13.25 2.32
CA THR A 236 -13.30 -12.50 1.08
C THR A 236 -13.07 -13.45 -0.08
N GLN A 237 -12.33 -14.55 0.14
CA GLN A 237 -12.09 -15.56 -0.88
C GLN A 237 -13.38 -16.19 -1.36
N SER A 238 -14.25 -16.60 -0.45
CA SER A 238 -15.49 -17.31 -0.81
C SER A 238 -16.53 -16.43 -1.51
N HIS A 239 -16.55 -15.11 -1.27
CA HIS A 239 -17.57 -14.21 -1.80
C HIS A 239 -17.09 -13.39 -3.00
N LEU A 240 -15.79 -13.06 -3.08
CA LEU A 240 -15.30 -12.05 -3.99
C LEU A 240 -14.15 -12.51 -4.90
N GLN A 241 -13.64 -13.74 -4.79
CA GLN A 241 -12.65 -14.24 -5.73
C GLN A 241 -13.32 -14.64 -7.07
N ASP A 242 -12.76 -14.17 -8.19
CA ASP A 242 -13.14 -14.64 -9.52
C ASP A 242 -12.46 -15.99 -9.80
N PRO A 243 -13.24 -17.08 -9.94
CA PRO A 243 -12.67 -18.40 -10.18
C PRO A 243 -11.99 -18.53 -11.56
N THR A 244 -12.20 -17.58 -12.47
CA THR A 244 -11.66 -17.65 -13.83
C THR A 244 -10.22 -17.19 -13.94
N ASP A 245 -9.80 -16.24 -13.10
CA ASP A 245 -8.44 -15.66 -13.14
C ASP A 245 -7.79 -15.44 -11.77
N TYR A 246 -8.44 -15.90 -10.69
CA TYR A 246 -8.00 -15.79 -9.29
C TYR A 246 -7.99 -14.37 -8.70
N LEU A 247 -8.25 -13.31 -9.49
CA LEU A 247 -8.32 -11.95 -9.00
C LEU A 247 -9.59 -11.71 -8.18
N TYR A 248 -9.64 -10.60 -7.46
CA TYR A 248 -10.77 -10.27 -6.59
C TYR A 248 -11.63 -9.18 -7.19
N PHE A 249 -12.94 -9.40 -7.17
CA PHE A 249 -13.97 -8.41 -7.47
C PHE A 249 -13.98 -7.30 -6.40
N ASP A 250 -14.59 -6.17 -6.72
CA ASP A 250 -14.61 -5.00 -5.86
C ASP A 250 -15.47 -5.19 -4.61
N ASN A 251 -16.74 -5.57 -4.78
CA ASN A 251 -17.69 -5.61 -3.67
C ASN A 251 -18.84 -6.60 -3.92
N ILE A 252 -19.57 -6.86 -2.85
CA ILE A 252 -20.87 -7.53 -2.88
C ILE A 252 -21.89 -6.68 -2.11
N SER A 253 -23.03 -6.34 -2.75
CA SER A 253 -24.15 -5.68 -2.08
C SER A 253 -24.97 -6.68 -1.25
N LEU A 254 -25.76 -6.16 -0.30
CA LEU A 254 -26.51 -7.02 0.64
C LEU A 254 -27.57 -7.94 -0.04
N ASP A 255 -27.99 -7.62 -1.27
CA ASP A 255 -28.81 -8.47 -2.11
C ASP A 255 -28.03 -9.57 -2.87
N GLY A 256 -26.72 -9.66 -2.64
CA GLY A 256 -25.85 -10.65 -3.27
C GLY A 256 -25.29 -10.29 -4.65
N LYS A 257 -25.54 -9.08 -5.13
CA LYS A 257 -25.04 -8.61 -6.42
C LYS A 257 -23.55 -8.23 -6.31
N ILE A 258 -22.73 -8.78 -7.19
CA ILE A 258 -21.27 -8.57 -7.20
C ILE A 258 -20.90 -7.43 -8.15
N GLY A 259 -20.17 -6.44 -7.62
CA GLY A 259 -19.47 -5.41 -8.39
C GLY A 259 -18.15 -5.98 -8.95
N LYS A 260 -18.12 -6.24 -10.27
CA LYS A 260 -17.06 -7.03 -10.90
C LYS A 260 -15.79 -6.25 -11.29
N ALA A 261 -15.65 -5.00 -10.90
CA ALA A 261 -14.40 -4.27 -11.10
C ALA A 261 -13.24 -4.99 -10.37
N LYS A 262 -12.04 -4.91 -10.94
CA LYS A 262 -10.82 -5.53 -10.39
C LYS A 262 -9.76 -4.47 -10.20
N PHE A 263 -9.36 -4.28 -8.96
CA PHE A 263 -8.36 -3.29 -8.58
C PHE A 263 -7.12 -3.96 -8.00
N ALA A 264 -5.94 -3.40 -8.29
CA ALA A 264 -4.66 -3.97 -7.92
C ALA A 264 -4.51 -4.15 -6.39
N TYR A 265 -4.96 -3.17 -5.61
CA TYR A 265 -4.86 -3.20 -4.14
C TYR A 265 -5.70 -4.34 -3.52
N ASN A 266 -6.88 -4.65 -4.07
CA ASN A 266 -7.74 -5.72 -3.60
C ASN A 266 -7.03 -7.09 -3.66
N SER A 267 -6.53 -7.44 -4.84
CA SER A 267 -5.80 -8.70 -5.05
C SER A 267 -4.45 -8.69 -4.35
N GLY A 268 -3.76 -7.53 -4.31
CA GLY A 268 -2.50 -7.36 -3.60
C GLY A 268 -2.62 -7.60 -2.09
N GLN A 269 -3.71 -7.15 -1.46
CA GLN A 269 -3.95 -7.36 -0.03
C GLN A 269 -4.36 -8.80 0.28
N MET A 270 -5.09 -9.46 -0.60
CA MET A 270 -5.36 -10.90 -0.45
C MET A 270 -4.07 -11.72 -0.58
N MET A 271 -3.16 -11.35 -1.48
CA MET A 271 -1.82 -11.94 -1.59
C MET A 271 -1.01 -11.74 -0.31
N GLN A 272 -1.01 -10.52 0.24
CA GLN A 272 -0.32 -10.21 1.49
C GLN A 272 -0.90 -11.01 2.67
N SER A 273 -2.23 -11.08 2.76
CA SER A 273 -2.91 -11.86 3.79
C SER A 273 -2.58 -13.35 3.69
N ALA A 274 -2.59 -13.93 2.49
CA ALA A 274 -2.23 -15.33 2.28
C ALA A 274 -0.76 -15.60 2.67
N ALA A 275 0.18 -14.75 2.27
CA ALA A 275 1.58 -14.89 2.66
C ALA A 275 1.78 -14.81 4.19
N LEU A 276 1.10 -13.87 4.85
CA LEU A 276 1.12 -13.76 6.31
C LEU A 276 0.49 -15.00 7.00
N LEU A 277 -0.64 -15.51 6.49
CA LEU A 277 -1.27 -16.72 7.03
C LEU A 277 -0.34 -17.94 6.91
N TYR A 278 0.36 -18.09 5.79
CA TYR A 278 1.36 -19.15 5.66
C TYR A 278 2.47 -19.00 6.70
N GLN A 279 3.05 -17.80 6.85
CA GLN A 279 4.10 -17.52 7.84
C GLN A 279 3.65 -17.85 9.27
N LEU A 280 2.38 -17.63 9.60
CA LEU A 280 1.83 -17.80 10.96
C LEU A 280 1.33 -19.22 11.24
N THR A 281 0.89 -19.96 10.21
CA THR A 281 0.23 -21.27 10.39
C THR A 281 1.01 -22.43 9.78
N ASN A 282 1.96 -22.15 8.90
CA ASN A 282 2.68 -23.12 8.06
C ASN A 282 1.76 -24.02 7.19
N ASP A 283 0.53 -23.56 6.91
CA ASP A 283 -0.41 -24.25 6.04
C ASP A 283 -0.12 -23.93 4.57
N GLN A 284 0.36 -24.92 3.82
CA GLN A 284 0.82 -24.80 2.43
C GLN A 284 -0.25 -24.27 1.46
N LYS A 285 -1.54 -24.38 1.79
CA LYS A 285 -2.60 -23.83 0.95
C LYS A 285 -2.45 -22.32 0.75
N TYR A 286 -2.09 -21.58 1.80
CA TYR A 286 -1.95 -20.13 1.75
C TYR A 286 -0.75 -19.69 0.90
N LEU A 287 0.37 -20.41 0.95
CA LEU A 287 1.50 -20.11 0.05
C LEU A 287 1.12 -20.36 -1.41
N THR A 288 0.43 -21.47 -1.67
CA THR A 288 -0.07 -21.80 -3.02
C THR A 288 -1.05 -20.74 -3.53
N ASP A 289 -1.95 -20.26 -2.69
CA ASP A 289 -2.91 -19.20 -3.03
C ASP A 289 -2.17 -17.88 -3.34
N ALA A 290 -1.19 -17.48 -2.50
CA ALA A 290 -0.40 -16.27 -2.71
C ALA A 290 0.37 -16.32 -4.04
N GLN A 291 1.01 -17.45 -4.37
CA GLN A 291 1.78 -17.61 -5.61
C GLN A 291 0.88 -17.57 -6.86
N LYS A 292 -0.28 -18.23 -6.83
CA LYS A 292 -1.27 -18.17 -7.93
C LYS A 292 -1.77 -16.74 -8.14
N LEU A 293 -2.07 -16.05 -7.04
CA LEU A 293 -2.54 -14.68 -7.08
C LEU A 293 -1.47 -13.72 -7.57
N ALA A 294 -0.20 -13.93 -7.19
CA ALA A 294 0.93 -13.16 -7.70
C ALA A 294 1.05 -13.27 -9.23
N GLN A 295 0.96 -14.49 -9.77
CA GLN A 295 0.97 -14.70 -11.21
C GLN A 295 -0.23 -14.04 -11.91
N ALA A 296 -1.42 -14.11 -11.31
CA ALA A 296 -2.63 -13.48 -11.83
C ALA A 296 -2.49 -11.94 -11.84
N CYS A 297 -2.01 -11.33 -10.74
CA CYS A 297 -1.74 -9.91 -10.65
C CYS A 297 -0.71 -9.44 -11.69
N TYR A 298 0.37 -10.18 -11.86
CA TYR A 298 1.39 -9.87 -12.85
C TYR A 298 0.86 -9.90 -14.28
N ASN A 299 0.02 -10.89 -14.60
CA ASN A 299 -0.58 -11.01 -15.93
C ASN A 299 -1.61 -9.90 -16.21
N TYR A 300 -2.35 -9.47 -15.19
CA TYR A 300 -3.46 -8.53 -15.37
C TYR A 300 -3.04 -7.07 -15.23
N PHE A 301 -2.18 -6.72 -14.25
CA PHE A 301 -1.82 -5.33 -13.92
C PHE A 301 -0.50 -4.86 -14.55
N PHE A 302 0.19 -5.73 -15.29
CA PHE A 302 1.31 -5.35 -16.13
C PHE A 302 0.96 -5.54 -17.61
N THR A 303 1.65 -4.85 -18.48
CA THR A 303 1.49 -4.94 -19.95
C THR A 303 2.83 -5.02 -20.64
N ASP A 304 2.87 -5.63 -21.80
CA ASP A 304 4.09 -5.69 -22.61
C ASP A 304 4.49 -4.28 -23.05
N PHE A 305 5.76 -3.99 -22.94
CA PHE A 305 6.35 -2.71 -23.29
C PHE A 305 7.73 -2.95 -23.91
N THR A 306 8.10 -2.10 -24.87
CA THR A 306 9.42 -2.20 -25.53
C THR A 306 10.16 -0.88 -25.35
N LEU A 307 11.37 -0.97 -24.80
CA LEU A 307 12.26 0.20 -24.68
C LEU A 307 12.66 0.74 -26.07
N PRO A 308 13.09 2.02 -26.16
CA PRO A 308 13.58 2.59 -27.43
C PRO A 308 14.76 1.82 -28.06
N ASN A 309 15.53 1.08 -27.25
CA ASN A 309 16.62 0.22 -27.72
C ASN A 309 16.16 -1.16 -28.22
N GLY A 310 14.85 -1.43 -28.21
CA GLY A 310 14.26 -2.71 -28.63
C GLY A 310 14.16 -3.78 -27.53
N GLU A 311 14.60 -3.51 -26.29
CA GLU A 311 14.50 -4.48 -25.18
C GLU A 311 13.05 -4.58 -24.67
N PRO A 312 12.42 -5.77 -24.69
CA PRO A 312 11.07 -5.97 -24.17
C PRO A 312 11.08 -6.15 -22.65
N PHE A 313 10.06 -5.61 -21.97
CA PHE A 313 9.74 -5.94 -20.57
C PHE A 313 8.25 -5.69 -20.31
N LYS A 314 7.76 -6.12 -19.14
CA LYS A 314 6.41 -5.76 -18.70
C LYS A 314 6.45 -4.53 -17.80
N ILE A 315 5.72 -3.48 -18.20
CA ILE A 315 5.54 -2.25 -17.42
C ILE A 315 4.21 -2.30 -16.66
N LEU A 316 4.16 -1.65 -15.50
CA LEU A 316 2.92 -1.42 -14.77
C LEU A 316 1.91 -0.67 -15.64
N LYS A 317 0.67 -1.15 -15.69
CA LYS A 317 -0.41 -0.48 -16.42
C LYS A 317 -0.73 0.87 -15.79
N LYS A 318 -1.14 1.83 -16.61
CA LYS A 318 -1.75 3.06 -16.14
C LYS A 318 -2.98 2.77 -15.28
N GLY A 319 -3.11 3.48 -14.18
CA GLY A 319 -4.22 3.34 -13.24
C GLY A 319 -3.94 4.12 -11.96
N ASP A 320 -4.67 3.81 -10.91
CA ASP A 320 -4.38 4.36 -9.60
C ASP A 320 -3.03 3.82 -9.08
N VAL A 321 -2.08 4.74 -8.93
CA VAL A 321 -0.70 4.41 -8.54
C VAL A 321 -0.63 3.90 -7.09
N TRP A 322 -1.53 4.38 -6.23
CA TRP A 322 -1.59 3.90 -4.85
C TRP A 322 -2.11 2.45 -4.80
N PHE A 323 -3.08 2.08 -5.63
CA PHE A 323 -3.50 0.68 -5.75
C PHE A 323 -2.33 -0.22 -6.14
N THR A 324 -1.46 0.27 -7.00
CA THR A 324 -0.23 -0.42 -7.40
C THR A 324 0.78 -0.53 -6.25
N ALA A 325 0.95 0.52 -5.45
CA ALA A 325 1.82 0.50 -4.27
C ALA A 325 1.33 -0.51 -3.21
N VAL A 326 0.03 -0.58 -2.99
CA VAL A 326 -0.57 -1.57 -2.09
C VAL A 326 -0.41 -2.99 -2.63
N MET A 327 -0.53 -3.21 -3.94
CA MET A 327 -0.23 -4.50 -4.57
C MET A 327 1.24 -4.90 -4.36
N LEU A 328 2.17 -3.96 -4.43
CA LEU A 328 3.59 -4.22 -4.15
C LEU A 328 3.81 -4.75 -2.71
N ARG A 329 3.05 -4.30 -1.72
CA ARG A 329 3.12 -4.85 -0.34
C ARG A 329 2.89 -6.36 -0.34
N GLY A 330 1.93 -6.85 -1.13
CA GLY A 330 1.65 -8.27 -1.30
C GLY A 330 2.82 -9.04 -1.91
N PHE A 331 3.40 -8.53 -2.99
CA PHE A 331 4.57 -9.14 -3.62
C PHE A 331 5.80 -9.17 -2.70
N ILE A 332 6.01 -8.13 -1.89
CA ILE A 332 7.09 -8.10 -0.92
C ILE A 332 6.87 -9.14 0.19
N GLU A 333 5.64 -9.29 0.69
CA GLU A 333 5.34 -10.28 1.71
C GLU A 333 5.52 -11.71 1.19
N LEU A 334 5.11 -11.96 -0.06
CA LEU A 334 5.35 -13.25 -0.72
C LEU A 334 6.84 -13.51 -0.93
N TYR A 335 7.60 -12.52 -1.41
CA TYR A 335 9.06 -12.62 -1.56
C TYR A 335 9.78 -12.99 -0.25
N LYS A 336 9.37 -12.42 0.88
CA LYS A 336 9.91 -12.80 2.21
C LYS A 336 9.70 -14.28 2.53
N THR A 337 8.78 -14.93 1.86
CA THR A 337 8.38 -16.31 2.09
C THR A 337 9.03 -17.29 1.11
N ASP A 338 9.03 -16.98 -0.19
CA ASP A 338 9.51 -17.89 -1.23
C ASP A 338 10.82 -17.45 -1.90
N GLY A 339 11.27 -16.22 -1.69
CA GLY A 339 12.53 -15.71 -2.24
C GLY A 339 12.49 -15.37 -3.73
N ASP A 340 11.34 -15.44 -4.40
CA ASP A 340 11.22 -15.14 -5.83
C ASP A 340 11.19 -13.63 -6.09
N LYS A 341 12.26 -13.09 -6.71
CA LYS A 341 12.41 -11.66 -7.06
C LYS A 341 11.75 -11.27 -8.38
N THR A 342 11.22 -12.21 -9.15
CA THR A 342 10.72 -11.98 -10.53
C THR A 342 9.78 -10.79 -10.61
N TYR A 343 8.81 -10.72 -9.71
CA TYR A 343 7.80 -9.66 -9.70
C TYR A 343 8.38 -8.32 -9.18
N LEU A 344 9.25 -8.38 -8.18
CA LEU A 344 9.90 -7.18 -7.63
C LEU A 344 10.87 -6.55 -8.66
N ASP A 345 11.54 -7.36 -9.47
CA ASP A 345 12.36 -6.87 -10.57
C ASP A 345 11.53 -6.22 -11.68
N ALA A 346 10.32 -6.70 -11.95
CA ALA A 346 9.37 -6.05 -12.88
C ALA A 346 8.91 -4.68 -12.34
N PHE A 347 8.60 -4.59 -11.04
CA PHE A 347 8.34 -3.28 -10.39
C PHE A 347 9.55 -2.35 -10.50
N ASN A 348 10.74 -2.80 -10.17
CA ASN A 348 11.97 -2.00 -10.30
C ASN A 348 12.20 -1.48 -11.72
N LYS A 349 12.00 -2.31 -12.74
CA LYS A 349 12.11 -1.89 -14.14
C LYS A 349 11.08 -0.81 -14.49
N SER A 350 9.82 -1.00 -14.08
CA SER A 350 8.74 -0.02 -14.29
C SER A 350 9.04 1.31 -13.62
N LEU A 351 9.46 1.29 -12.34
CA LEU A 351 9.77 2.50 -11.57
C LEU A 351 11.04 3.20 -12.08
N ASN A 352 12.05 2.45 -12.53
CA ASN A 352 13.24 3.02 -13.18
C ASN A 352 12.88 3.75 -14.45
N TYR A 353 11.98 3.19 -15.25
CA TYR A 353 11.51 3.84 -16.48
C TYR A 353 10.69 5.09 -16.15
N ALA A 354 9.75 4.99 -15.20
CA ALA A 354 8.91 6.10 -14.78
C ALA A 354 9.71 7.29 -14.21
N TRP A 355 10.79 7.02 -13.50
CA TRP A 355 11.68 8.09 -12.98
C TRP A 355 12.17 9.04 -14.06
N ASN A 356 12.50 8.50 -15.21
CA ASN A 356 13.07 9.27 -16.32
C ASN A 356 12.02 9.80 -17.31
N ASN A 357 10.83 9.17 -17.37
CA ASN A 357 9.87 9.42 -18.46
C ASN A 357 8.49 9.90 -17.98
N ALA A 358 8.08 9.55 -16.73
CA ALA A 358 6.74 9.84 -16.22
C ALA A 358 6.72 10.96 -15.16
N ARG A 359 7.83 11.67 -14.96
CA ARG A 359 7.99 12.73 -13.96
C ARG A 359 8.14 14.08 -14.65
N ASP A 360 7.55 15.12 -14.09
CA ASP A 360 7.70 16.49 -14.58
C ASP A 360 8.91 17.22 -13.96
N GLU A 361 9.12 18.47 -14.36
CA GLU A 361 10.21 19.36 -13.89
C GLU A 361 10.12 19.70 -12.38
N LYS A 362 8.94 19.56 -11.77
CA LYS A 362 8.75 19.73 -10.33
C LYS A 362 9.00 18.45 -9.53
N GLY A 363 9.35 17.38 -10.22
CA GLY A 363 9.59 16.08 -9.63
C GLY A 363 8.31 15.27 -9.33
N LEU A 364 7.16 15.67 -9.87
CA LEU A 364 5.87 15.03 -9.67
C LEU A 364 5.54 14.02 -10.77
N PHE A 365 5.04 12.86 -10.37
CA PHE A 365 4.74 11.75 -11.29
C PHE A 365 3.35 11.84 -11.91
N ASN A 366 3.23 11.32 -13.12
CA ASN A 366 1.98 10.98 -13.79
C ASN A 366 1.50 9.58 -13.37
N THR A 367 0.22 9.29 -13.61
CA THR A 367 -0.37 7.97 -13.40
C THR A 367 0.05 6.93 -14.44
N ASP A 368 0.52 7.38 -15.61
CA ASP A 368 1.07 6.53 -16.66
C ASP A 368 2.59 6.34 -16.47
N PHE A 369 3.00 5.15 -16.07
CA PHE A 369 4.42 4.80 -15.86
C PHE A 369 5.26 4.87 -17.14
N SER A 370 4.64 4.79 -18.31
CA SER A 370 5.33 4.96 -19.60
C SER A 370 5.66 6.42 -19.92
N GLY A 371 4.98 7.38 -19.27
CA GLY A 371 5.13 8.81 -19.52
C GLY A 371 4.53 9.31 -20.83
N ASN A 372 3.81 8.45 -21.57
CA ASN A 372 3.13 8.83 -22.79
C ASN A 372 1.95 9.77 -22.54
N GLU A 373 1.27 9.58 -21.41
CA GLU A 373 0.18 10.43 -20.98
C GLU A 373 0.60 11.29 -19.79
N LYS A 374 0.14 12.56 -19.79
CA LYS A 374 0.44 13.53 -18.75
C LYS A 374 -0.83 13.93 -18.03
N ASP A 375 -0.81 13.85 -16.70
CA ASP A 375 -1.93 14.30 -15.88
C ASP A 375 -1.92 15.82 -15.76
N ALA A 376 -3.03 16.46 -16.11
CA ALA A 376 -3.19 17.91 -15.96
C ALA A 376 -3.19 18.35 -14.48
N LYS A 377 -3.73 17.52 -13.60
CA LYS A 377 -3.67 17.65 -12.14
C LYS A 377 -2.98 16.42 -11.56
N LYS A 378 -2.02 16.66 -10.71
CA LYS A 378 -1.28 15.58 -10.03
C LYS A 378 -1.86 15.37 -8.65
N TRP A 379 -2.31 14.18 -8.39
CA TRP A 379 -2.92 13.82 -7.12
C TRP A 379 -1.85 13.56 -6.04
N LEU A 380 -2.09 14.03 -4.82
CA LEU A 380 -1.22 13.82 -3.66
C LEU A 380 -0.92 12.32 -3.44
N LEU A 381 -1.97 11.50 -3.50
CA LEU A 381 -1.86 10.07 -3.26
C LEU A 381 -0.94 9.36 -4.27
N THR A 382 -0.94 9.80 -5.54
CA THR A 382 0.01 9.30 -6.56
C THR A 382 1.46 9.55 -6.13
N GLN A 383 1.77 10.76 -5.63
CA GLN A 383 3.12 11.10 -5.23
C GLN A 383 3.56 10.30 -3.99
N ALA A 384 2.68 10.19 -3.00
CA ALA A 384 2.92 9.39 -1.80
C ALA A 384 3.14 7.91 -2.13
N ALA A 385 2.35 7.34 -3.05
CA ALA A 385 2.52 5.97 -3.53
C ALA A 385 3.87 5.73 -4.20
N MET A 386 4.38 6.70 -4.97
CA MET A 386 5.71 6.61 -5.58
C MET A 386 6.81 6.64 -4.52
N VAL A 387 6.70 7.49 -3.49
CA VAL A 387 7.63 7.47 -2.34
C VAL A 387 7.64 6.10 -1.69
N GLU A 388 6.45 5.56 -1.37
CA GLU A 388 6.32 4.26 -0.71
C GLU A 388 6.95 3.13 -1.54
N MET A 389 6.67 3.07 -2.84
CA MET A 389 7.20 2.01 -3.71
C MET A 389 8.73 2.06 -3.79
N TYR A 390 9.32 3.23 -3.97
CA TYR A 390 10.77 3.38 -3.99
C TYR A 390 11.39 2.99 -2.63
N ALA A 391 10.81 3.46 -1.52
CA ALA A 391 11.30 3.14 -0.19
C ALA A 391 11.26 1.63 0.09
N ARG A 392 10.12 0.97 -0.18
CA ARG A 392 9.98 -0.48 0.04
C ARG A 392 10.91 -1.31 -0.84
N LEU A 393 11.12 -0.91 -2.09
CA LEU A 393 12.06 -1.61 -2.98
C LEU A 393 13.53 -1.37 -2.58
N ALA A 394 13.86 -0.27 -1.90
CA ALA A 394 15.18 -0.05 -1.34
C ALA A 394 15.50 -1.02 -0.19
N ALA A 395 14.50 -1.54 0.50
CA ALA A 395 14.68 -2.55 1.56
C ALA A 395 14.95 -3.97 1.03
N ILE A 396 14.73 -4.23 -0.26
CA ILE A 396 14.91 -5.55 -0.87
C ILE A 396 16.41 -5.78 -1.22
N LYS A 397 16.97 -6.76 -0.55
CA LYS A 397 18.41 -7.14 -0.69
C LYS A 397 18.58 -8.38 -1.54
#